data_21e5ea925c878ec31d5d3f9a5d77bf4f
#
_entry.id   21e5ea925c878ec31d5d3f9a5d77bf4f
#
_cell.length_a   1.000
_cell.length_b   1.000
_cell.length_c   1.000
_cell.angle_alpha   90.00
_cell.angle_beta   90.00
_cell.angle_gamma   90.00
#
_symmetry.space_group_name_H-M   'P 1'
#
loop_
_entity.id
_entity.type
_entity.pdbx_description
1 polymer ?
#
loop_
_entity_poly.entity_id
_entity_poly.type
_entity_poly.pdbx_seq_one_letter_code
_entity_poly.pdbx_strand_id
1 'polypeptide(L)'
;TLSRRHGVTDLLWDIYESQDYVNYVGAMPNGLVRRANVLALYDRAKGYEASGFRGLFRFLRFVESLRDSNQDMPLANVVSEADNVVRLMTIHKSKGLEFPVVFLSGVQKRFNMMDLRSELLIDKNAGLGLKGYFPDIRVSFPTIPWFYVKDVKEAALKAEEQRILYVALTRARDKLFLTGFVKGFKNSVGKLSSLGELINNVAAVEGQQLPTDIITQANTYLEWLIM
;
A
#
# COMPACT_ATOMS: atom_id res chain seq x y z
N THR A 1 19.08 32.89 -27.79
CA THR A 1 18.70 31.60 -27.25
C THR A 1 17.65 31.83 -26.15
N LEU A 2 16.42 31.43 -26.45
CA LEU A 2 15.19 31.57 -25.60
C LEU A 2 15.41 31.04 -24.17
N SER A 3 16.08 29.90 -23.99
CA SER A 3 16.32 29.25 -22.72
C SER A 3 17.12 30.02 -21.66
N ARG A 4 17.78 31.10 -22.04
CA ARG A 4 18.52 32.00 -21.11
C ARG A 4 17.70 33.19 -20.63
N ARG A 5 16.59 33.50 -21.28
CA ARG A 5 15.78 34.71 -21.02
C ARG A 5 14.41 34.34 -20.39
N HIS A 6 13.92 33.15 -20.63
CA HIS A 6 12.63 32.67 -20.19
C HIS A 6 12.77 31.53 -19.17
N GLY A 7 11.76 31.36 -18.34
CA GLY A 7 11.65 30.24 -17.43
C GLY A 7 11.51 28.89 -18.16
N VAL A 8 11.69 27.81 -17.45
CA VAL A 8 11.48 26.46 -17.99
C VAL A 8 10.02 26.26 -18.40
N THR A 9 9.12 26.83 -17.64
CA THR A 9 7.66 26.80 -17.88
C THR A 9 7.32 27.47 -19.21
N ASP A 10 7.84 28.68 -19.44
CA ASP A 10 7.62 29.43 -20.69
C ASP A 10 8.21 28.69 -21.89
N LEU A 11 9.42 28.15 -21.73
CA LEU A 11 10.09 27.38 -22.79
C LEU A 11 9.28 26.12 -23.18
N LEU A 12 8.76 25.37 -22.17
CA LEU A 12 7.92 24.21 -22.45
C LEU A 12 6.64 24.59 -23.17
N TRP A 13 6.01 25.69 -22.76
CA TRP A 13 4.79 26.19 -23.41
C TRP A 13 5.03 26.60 -24.84
N ASP A 14 6.09 27.36 -25.10
CA ASP A 14 6.50 27.75 -26.45
C ASP A 14 6.70 26.53 -27.36
N ILE A 15 7.34 25.46 -26.84
CA ILE A 15 7.53 24.21 -27.60
C ILE A 15 6.18 23.55 -27.89
N TYR A 16 5.29 23.50 -26.89
CA TYR A 16 3.98 22.86 -27.03
C TYR A 16 3.12 23.58 -28.06
N GLU A 17 3.15 24.89 -28.06
CA GLU A 17 2.34 25.72 -28.95
C GLU A 17 2.95 25.78 -30.38
N SER A 18 4.26 26.03 -30.51
CA SER A 18 4.92 26.17 -31.81
C SER A 18 4.92 24.90 -32.66
N GLN A 19 4.91 23.73 -32.01
CA GLN A 19 4.92 22.41 -32.67
C GLN A 19 3.54 21.70 -32.62
N ASP A 20 2.53 22.36 -32.07
CA ASP A 20 1.21 21.72 -31.79
C ASP A 20 1.34 20.35 -31.12
N TYR A 21 2.37 20.23 -30.23
CA TYR A 21 2.85 18.95 -29.70
C TYR A 21 1.79 18.25 -28.85
N VAL A 22 0.99 19.01 -28.10
CA VAL A 22 -0.09 18.47 -27.25
C VAL A 22 -1.17 17.77 -28.06
N ASN A 23 -1.56 18.34 -29.21
CA ASN A 23 -2.54 17.74 -30.11
C ASN A 23 -1.93 16.57 -30.89
N TYR A 24 -0.67 16.70 -31.31
CA TYR A 24 0.05 15.61 -31.97
C TYR A 24 0.10 14.34 -31.09
N VAL A 25 0.53 14.45 -29.82
CA VAL A 25 0.56 13.29 -28.91
C VAL A 25 -0.84 12.79 -28.56
N GLY A 26 -1.84 13.67 -28.55
CA GLY A 26 -3.24 13.35 -28.34
C GLY A 26 -3.85 12.48 -29.46
N ALA A 27 -3.35 12.60 -30.69
CA ALA A 27 -3.79 11.80 -31.83
C ALA A 27 -3.13 10.41 -31.91
N MET A 28 -2.11 10.13 -31.06
CA MET A 28 -1.44 8.82 -31.00
C MET A 28 -2.27 7.77 -30.25
N PRO A 29 -1.97 6.46 -30.39
CA PRO A 29 -2.52 5.42 -29.54
C PRO A 29 -2.34 5.77 -28.06
N ASN A 30 -3.39 5.65 -27.25
CA ASN A 30 -3.45 6.13 -25.85
C ASN A 30 -3.25 7.65 -25.70
N GLY A 31 -3.73 8.43 -26.68
CA GLY A 31 -3.50 9.87 -26.78
C GLY A 31 -3.93 10.67 -25.56
N LEU A 32 -5.05 10.29 -24.90
CA LEU A 32 -5.50 10.95 -23.67
C LEU A 32 -4.44 10.88 -22.56
N VAL A 33 -3.85 9.69 -22.35
CA VAL A 33 -2.80 9.49 -21.34
C VAL A 33 -1.53 10.25 -21.70
N ARG A 34 -1.12 10.20 -22.99
CA ARG A 34 0.05 10.93 -23.48
C ARG A 34 -0.09 12.44 -23.31
N ARG A 35 -1.24 12.98 -23.71
CA ARG A 35 -1.56 14.41 -23.53
C ARG A 35 -1.49 14.82 -22.06
N ALA A 36 -2.09 14.03 -21.17
CA ALA A 36 -2.07 14.32 -19.74
C ALA A 36 -0.64 14.28 -19.16
N ASN A 37 0.19 13.33 -19.60
CA ASN A 37 1.58 13.25 -19.15
C ASN A 37 2.41 14.46 -19.63
N VAL A 38 2.18 14.94 -20.84
CA VAL A 38 2.82 16.15 -21.37
C VAL A 38 2.41 17.38 -20.56
N LEU A 39 1.13 17.54 -20.25
CA LEU A 39 0.63 18.63 -19.40
C LEU A 39 1.13 18.51 -17.95
N ALA A 40 1.23 17.30 -17.41
CA ALA A 40 1.80 17.07 -16.09
C ALA A 40 3.29 17.47 -15.99
N LEU A 41 4.07 17.34 -17.07
CA LEU A 41 5.44 17.85 -17.11
C LEU A 41 5.48 19.38 -17.00
N TYR A 42 4.55 20.06 -17.66
CA TYR A 42 4.41 21.52 -17.57
C TYR A 42 4.08 21.95 -16.14
N ASP A 43 3.11 21.31 -15.49
CA ASP A 43 2.74 21.62 -14.11
C ASP A 43 3.90 21.39 -13.13
N ARG A 44 4.74 20.39 -13.38
CA ARG A 44 5.95 20.15 -12.60
C ARG A 44 7.02 21.19 -12.79
N ALA A 45 7.23 21.64 -14.01
CA ALA A 45 8.13 22.74 -14.29
C ALA A 45 7.67 24.02 -13.56
N LYS A 46 6.36 24.28 -13.55
CA LYS A 46 5.76 25.36 -12.80
C LYS A 46 5.97 25.26 -11.29
N GLY A 47 5.76 24.07 -10.72
CA GLY A 47 6.03 23.80 -9.30
C GLY A 47 7.51 23.94 -8.94
N TYR A 48 8.42 23.49 -9.82
CA TYR A 48 9.85 23.64 -9.64
C TYR A 48 10.27 25.12 -9.59
N GLU A 49 9.77 25.94 -10.51
CA GLU A 49 10.04 27.39 -10.52
C GLU A 49 9.42 28.13 -9.33
N ALA A 50 8.21 27.73 -8.91
CA ALA A 50 7.55 28.25 -7.72
C ALA A 50 8.35 27.99 -6.43
N SER A 51 9.13 26.92 -6.40
CA SER A 51 10.04 26.60 -5.29
C SER A 51 11.35 27.42 -5.29
N GLY A 52 11.46 28.41 -6.17
CA GLY A 52 12.61 29.33 -6.28
C GLY A 52 13.77 28.82 -7.12
N PHE A 53 13.67 27.64 -7.71
CA PHE A 53 14.68 27.10 -8.60
C PHE A 53 14.49 27.63 -10.02
N ARG A 54 15.59 27.94 -10.72
CA ARG A 54 15.55 28.48 -12.09
C ARG A 54 16.59 27.81 -12.98
N GLY A 55 16.28 27.78 -14.27
CA GLY A 55 17.19 27.37 -15.34
C GLY A 55 17.00 25.93 -15.81
N LEU A 56 16.99 25.76 -17.13
CA LEU A 56 16.76 24.49 -17.83
C LEU A 56 17.72 23.37 -17.38
N PHE A 57 19.01 23.68 -17.26
CA PHE A 57 20.01 22.68 -16.88
C PHE A 57 19.75 22.09 -15.49
N ARG A 58 19.38 22.94 -14.52
CA ARG A 58 19.05 22.48 -13.16
C ARG A 58 17.75 21.67 -13.16
N PHE A 59 16.78 22.06 -13.96
CA PHE A 59 15.54 21.31 -14.10
C PHE A 59 15.77 19.92 -14.71
N LEU A 60 16.61 19.81 -15.74
CA LEU A 60 16.97 18.52 -16.32
C LEU A 60 17.68 17.61 -15.30
N ARG A 61 18.63 18.15 -14.55
CA ARG A 61 19.28 17.39 -13.46
C ARG A 61 18.30 16.95 -12.36
N PHE A 62 17.32 17.76 -12.04
CA PHE A 62 16.25 17.42 -11.12
C PHE A 62 15.42 16.24 -11.68
N VAL A 63 15.04 16.28 -12.94
CA VAL A 63 14.31 15.18 -13.60
C VAL A 63 15.16 13.90 -13.64
N GLU A 64 16.45 14.00 -13.97
CA GLU A 64 17.38 12.87 -13.93
C GLU A 64 17.49 12.27 -12.53
N SER A 65 17.65 13.10 -11.50
CA SER A 65 17.73 12.60 -10.12
C SER A 65 16.45 11.88 -9.64
N LEU A 66 15.28 12.32 -10.09
CA LEU A 66 14.02 11.62 -9.83
C LEU A 66 13.99 10.25 -10.52
N ARG A 67 14.48 10.18 -11.76
CA ARG A 67 14.58 8.93 -12.51
C ARG A 67 15.55 7.94 -11.85
N ASP A 68 16.73 8.40 -11.43
CA ASP A 68 17.76 7.58 -10.80
C ASP A 68 17.35 7.07 -9.41
N SER A 69 16.54 7.85 -8.69
CA SER A 69 16.00 7.46 -7.38
C SER A 69 14.80 6.51 -7.45
N ASN A 70 14.43 6.03 -8.64
CA ASN A 70 13.23 5.21 -8.87
C ASN A 70 11.93 5.84 -8.30
N GLN A 71 11.95 7.14 -8.08
CA GLN A 71 10.76 7.92 -7.75
C GLN A 71 10.07 8.27 -9.07
N ASP A 72 9.29 7.32 -9.58
CA ASP A 72 8.42 7.59 -10.72
C ASP A 72 7.57 8.82 -10.43
N MET A 73 7.56 9.75 -11.37
CA MET A 73 6.63 10.86 -11.32
C MET A 73 5.22 10.28 -11.30
N PRO A 74 4.36 10.68 -10.34
CA PRO A 74 2.98 10.20 -10.34
C PRO A 74 2.37 10.42 -11.73
N LEU A 75 1.85 9.35 -12.31
CA LEU A 75 1.11 9.41 -13.57
C LEU A 75 -0.01 10.46 -13.43
N ALA A 76 -0.19 11.26 -14.48
CA ALA A 76 -1.33 12.16 -14.53
C ALA A 76 -2.62 11.33 -14.40
N ASN A 77 -3.46 11.65 -13.41
CA ASN A 77 -4.77 11.02 -13.25
C ASN A 77 -5.67 11.44 -14.41
N VAL A 78 -5.65 10.67 -15.48
CA VAL A 78 -6.49 10.90 -16.67
C VAL A 78 -7.88 10.27 -16.52
N VAL A 79 -8.01 9.36 -15.55
CA VAL A 79 -9.23 8.56 -15.35
C VAL A 79 -10.12 9.29 -14.35
N SER A 80 -11.26 9.79 -14.84
CA SER A 80 -12.34 10.31 -14.01
C SER A 80 -13.02 9.19 -13.20
N GLU A 81 -13.61 9.53 -12.07
CA GLU A 81 -14.42 8.58 -11.28
C GLU A 81 -15.62 8.02 -12.08
N ALA A 82 -16.08 8.75 -13.09
CA ALA A 82 -17.18 8.35 -13.98
C ALA A 82 -16.76 7.40 -15.10
N ASP A 83 -15.47 7.17 -15.33
CA ASP A 83 -15.01 6.34 -16.44
C ASP A 83 -15.24 4.85 -16.17
N ASN A 84 -15.73 4.13 -17.19
CA ASN A 84 -15.92 2.68 -17.15
C ASN A 84 -14.58 1.95 -17.33
N VAL A 85 -13.85 1.81 -16.23
CA VAL A 85 -12.50 1.21 -16.19
C VAL A 85 -12.33 0.29 -14.99
N VAL A 86 -11.41 -0.65 -15.11
CA VAL A 86 -10.96 -1.45 -13.98
C VAL A 86 -9.91 -0.68 -13.20
N ARG A 87 -10.15 -0.44 -11.90
CA ARG A 87 -9.25 0.28 -11.01
C ARG A 87 -8.50 -0.67 -10.11
N LEU A 88 -7.18 -0.59 -10.15
CA LEU A 88 -6.29 -1.28 -9.21
C LEU A 88 -5.82 -0.30 -8.14
N MET A 89 -6.13 -0.59 -6.88
CA MET A 89 -5.78 0.29 -5.77
C MET A 89 -5.56 -0.48 -4.47
N THR A 90 -4.98 0.18 -3.48
CA THR A 90 -4.89 -0.37 -2.12
C THR A 90 -6.22 -0.17 -1.37
N ILE A 91 -6.47 -1.00 -0.35
CA ILE A 91 -7.66 -0.87 0.51
C ILE A 91 -7.71 0.53 1.14
N HIS A 92 -6.58 1.08 1.57
CA HIS A 92 -6.51 2.42 2.14
C HIS A 92 -6.99 3.52 1.17
N LYS A 93 -6.62 3.41 -0.10
CA LYS A 93 -7.06 4.37 -1.14
C LYS A 93 -8.54 4.22 -1.50
N SER A 94 -9.15 3.06 -1.22
CA SER A 94 -10.57 2.83 -1.47
C SER A 94 -11.48 3.38 -0.36
N LYS A 95 -10.92 3.86 0.76
CA LYS A 95 -11.72 4.41 1.86
C LYS A 95 -12.55 5.60 1.38
N GLY A 96 -13.87 5.55 1.62
CA GLY A 96 -14.82 6.57 1.19
C GLY A 96 -15.34 6.39 -0.25
N LEU A 97 -14.77 5.47 -1.04
CA LEU A 97 -15.26 5.15 -2.37
C LEU A 97 -16.16 3.91 -2.32
N GLU A 98 -16.99 3.73 -3.35
CA GLU A 98 -17.88 2.60 -3.53
C GLU A 98 -17.83 2.12 -4.98
N PHE A 99 -17.87 0.81 -5.19
CA PHE A 99 -17.76 0.21 -6.52
C PHE A 99 -18.84 -0.85 -6.73
N PRO A 100 -19.41 -0.97 -7.94
CA PRO A 100 -20.41 -2.01 -8.24
C PRO A 100 -19.86 -3.41 -7.98
N VAL A 101 -18.63 -3.68 -8.40
CA VAL A 101 -17.96 -4.99 -8.27
C VAL A 101 -16.56 -4.79 -7.70
N VAL A 102 -16.22 -5.56 -6.67
CA VAL A 102 -14.91 -5.53 -6.04
C VAL A 102 -14.28 -6.90 -6.01
N PHE A 103 -13.01 -6.98 -6.41
CA PHE A 103 -12.16 -8.16 -6.25
C PHE A 103 -11.13 -7.86 -5.16
N LEU A 104 -11.28 -8.46 -3.98
CA LEU A 104 -10.29 -8.39 -2.92
C LEU A 104 -9.30 -9.54 -3.09
N SER A 105 -8.07 -9.21 -3.47
CA SER A 105 -7.02 -10.18 -3.78
C SER A 105 -5.96 -10.26 -2.70
N GLY A 106 -5.38 -11.46 -2.53
CA GLY A 106 -4.23 -11.64 -1.65
C GLY A 106 -4.60 -11.78 -0.18
N VAL A 107 -5.83 -12.23 0.13
CA VAL A 107 -6.33 -12.39 1.50
C VAL A 107 -5.52 -13.40 2.35
N GLN A 108 -4.67 -14.23 1.73
CA GLN A 108 -3.77 -15.17 2.40
C GLN A 108 -2.46 -14.54 2.87
N LYS A 109 -2.19 -13.26 2.56
CA LYS A 109 -0.96 -12.60 2.99
C LYS A 109 -0.96 -12.44 4.51
N ARG A 110 0.17 -12.80 5.14
CA ARG A 110 0.36 -12.59 6.57
C ARG A 110 0.46 -11.11 6.90
N PHE A 111 -0.08 -10.74 8.04
CA PHE A 111 0.09 -9.40 8.60
C PHE A 111 1.57 -9.10 8.83
N ASN A 112 1.97 -7.86 8.63
CA ASN A 112 3.35 -7.45 8.84
C ASN A 112 3.62 -7.26 10.33
N MET A 113 4.37 -8.17 10.92
CA MET A 113 4.78 -8.17 12.32
C MET A 113 6.25 -7.76 12.52
N MET A 114 6.89 -7.14 11.51
CA MET A 114 8.33 -6.82 11.60
C MET A 114 8.62 -5.84 12.73
N ASP A 115 7.77 -4.85 12.93
CA ASP A 115 7.95 -3.82 13.96
C ASP A 115 7.94 -4.40 15.38
N LEU A 116 7.25 -5.54 15.60
CA LEU A 116 7.21 -6.24 16.87
C LEU A 116 8.50 -7.01 17.21
N ARG A 117 9.45 -7.10 16.29
CA ARG A 117 10.74 -7.78 16.49
C ARG A 117 11.85 -6.84 16.94
N SER A 118 11.59 -5.54 16.95
CA SER A 118 12.55 -4.51 17.37
C SER A 118 13.09 -4.77 18.79
N GLU A 119 14.32 -4.37 19.07
CA GLU A 119 14.92 -4.45 20.40
C GLU A 119 14.27 -3.50 21.38
N LEU A 120 13.76 -2.38 20.88
CA LEU A 120 13.01 -1.38 21.61
C LEU A 120 11.59 -1.31 21.07
N LEU A 121 10.61 -1.50 21.93
CA LEU A 121 9.20 -1.31 21.66
C LEU A 121 8.68 -0.15 22.50
N ILE A 122 7.92 0.74 21.87
CA ILE A 122 7.31 1.88 22.55
C ILE A 122 5.80 1.84 22.25
N ASP A 123 5.01 1.96 23.28
CA ASP A 123 3.56 2.13 23.20
C ASP A 123 3.11 3.24 24.16
N LYS A 124 2.15 4.06 23.72
CA LYS A 124 1.70 5.23 24.51
C LYS A 124 1.01 4.85 25.82
N ASN A 125 0.44 3.66 25.91
CA ASN A 125 -0.31 3.19 27.09
C ASN A 125 0.47 2.14 27.87
N ALA A 126 1.17 1.22 27.19
CA ALA A 126 1.95 0.15 27.80
C ALA A 126 3.40 0.58 28.16
N GLY A 127 3.83 1.74 27.68
CA GLY A 127 5.16 2.29 28.00
C GLY A 127 6.27 1.74 27.13
N LEU A 128 7.40 1.39 27.76
CA LEU A 128 8.65 1.03 27.11
C LEU A 128 9.00 -0.44 27.39
N GLY A 129 9.22 -1.20 26.31
CA GLY A 129 9.71 -2.57 26.35
C GLY A 129 11.10 -2.66 25.71
N LEU A 130 12.11 -3.06 26.48
CA LEU A 130 13.49 -3.24 26.03
C LEU A 130 13.89 -4.71 26.11
N LYS A 131 14.66 -5.19 25.13
CA LYS A 131 15.39 -6.44 25.28
C LYS A 131 16.61 -6.21 26.16
N GLY A 132 16.95 -7.19 26.99
CA GLY A 132 18.21 -7.22 27.71
C GLY A 132 19.32 -7.66 26.77
N TYR A 133 20.56 -7.31 27.12
CA TYR A 133 21.75 -7.66 26.35
C TYR A 133 22.89 -8.09 27.29
N PHE A 134 23.47 -9.26 27.00
CA PHE A 134 24.69 -9.74 27.67
C PHE A 134 25.90 -9.45 26.79
N PRO A 135 26.74 -8.46 27.13
CA PRO A 135 27.86 -8.04 26.29
C PRO A 135 28.93 -9.13 26.12
N ASP A 136 29.19 -9.92 27.17
CA ASP A 136 30.25 -10.94 27.19
C ASP A 136 30.00 -12.06 26.16
N ILE A 137 28.75 -12.46 25.96
CA ILE A 137 28.35 -13.51 25.02
C ILE A 137 27.59 -12.96 23.80
N ARG A 138 27.41 -11.64 23.71
CA ARG A 138 26.72 -10.93 22.62
C ARG A 138 25.32 -11.47 22.33
N VAL A 139 24.57 -11.81 23.35
CA VAL A 139 23.20 -12.35 23.24
C VAL A 139 22.20 -11.32 23.73
N SER A 140 21.17 -11.04 22.92
CA SER A 140 19.99 -10.29 23.33
C SER A 140 18.89 -11.25 23.78
N PHE A 141 18.15 -10.88 24.82
CA PHE A 141 17.04 -11.67 25.34
C PHE A 141 15.82 -10.76 25.62
N PRO A 142 14.60 -11.26 25.41
CA PRO A 142 13.39 -10.51 25.71
C PRO A 142 13.19 -10.40 27.24
N THR A 143 12.83 -9.19 27.69
CA THR A 143 12.45 -8.93 29.09
C THR A 143 10.93 -9.01 29.27
N ILE A 144 10.46 -9.12 30.53
CA ILE A 144 9.00 -9.11 30.82
C ILE A 144 8.31 -7.84 30.28
N PRO A 145 8.85 -6.61 30.49
CA PRO A 145 8.26 -5.42 29.88
C PRO A 145 8.22 -5.49 28.35
N TRP A 146 9.25 -6.07 27.71
CA TRP A 146 9.27 -6.21 26.26
C TRP A 146 8.14 -7.13 25.77
N PHE A 147 7.89 -8.26 26.44
CA PHE A 147 6.78 -9.14 26.10
C PHE A 147 5.43 -8.45 26.28
N TYR A 148 5.25 -7.75 27.40
CA TYR A 148 4.00 -7.04 27.68
C TYR A 148 3.69 -5.99 26.60
N VAL A 149 4.65 -5.13 26.28
CA VAL A 149 4.47 -4.11 25.24
C VAL A 149 4.24 -4.75 23.87
N LYS A 150 4.93 -5.85 23.57
CA LYS A 150 4.74 -6.61 22.33
C LYS A 150 3.31 -7.13 22.21
N ASP A 151 2.77 -7.76 23.24
CA ASP A 151 1.42 -8.32 23.23
C ASP A 151 0.36 -7.23 23.05
N VAL A 152 0.50 -6.10 23.72
CA VAL A 152 -0.38 -4.93 23.55
C VAL A 152 -0.34 -4.41 22.11
N LYS A 153 0.86 -4.26 21.54
CA LYS A 153 1.03 -3.80 20.15
C LYS A 153 0.51 -4.80 19.12
N GLU A 154 0.69 -6.10 19.37
CA GLU A 154 0.17 -7.15 18.48
C GLU A 154 -1.37 -7.14 18.48
N ALA A 155 -2.01 -7.02 19.63
CA ALA A 155 -3.46 -6.90 19.73
C ALA A 155 -3.98 -5.65 19.01
N ALA A 156 -3.32 -4.51 19.19
CA ALA A 156 -3.67 -3.27 18.50
C ALA A 156 -3.52 -3.37 16.97
N LEU A 157 -2.46 -4.01 16.51
CA LEU A 157 -2.21 -4.26 15.08
C LEU A 157 -3.32 -5.14 14.49
N LYS A 158 -3.66 -6.25 15.15
CA LYS A 158 -4.75 -7.13 14.69
C LYS A 158 -6.10 -6.43 14.66
N ALA A 159 -6.39 -5.60 15.66
CA ALA A 159 -7.61 -4.79 15.67
C ALA A 159 -7.66 -3.78 14.49
N GLU A 160 -6.52 -3.21 14.11
CA GLU A 160 -6.45 -2.32 12.95
C GLU A 160 -6.62 -3.10 11.64
N GLU A 161 -6.00 -4.28 11.50
CA GLU A 161 -6.19 -5.15 10.33
C GLU A 161 -7.65 -5.58 10.17
N GLN A 162 -8.38 -5.85 11.27
CA GLN A 162 -9.82 -6.12 11.22
C GLN A 162 -10.62 -4.91 10.68
N ARG A 163 -10.27 -3.69 11.10
CA ARG A 163 -10.90 -2.47 10.55
C ARG A 163 -10.62 -2.29 9.07
N ILE A 164 -9.39 -2.59 8.64
CA ILE A 164 -9.00 -2.54 7.23
C ILE A 164 -9.78 -3.57 6.42
N LEU A 165 -9.92 -4.80 6.94
CA LEU A 165 -10.75 -5.83 6.32
C LEU A 165 -12.22 -5.39 6.21
N TYR A 166 -12.79 -4.84 7.28
CA TYR A 166 -14.15 -4.30 7.25
C TYR A 166 -14.32 -3.22 6.16
N VAL A 167 -13.35 -2.30 6.06
CA VAL A 167 -13.36 -1.29 4.98
C VAL A 167 -13.35 -1.98 3.63
N ALA A 168 -12.50 -2.98 3.40
CA ALA A 168 -12.42 -3.69 2.12
C ALA A 168 -13.74 -4.39 1.76
N LEU A 169 -14.36 -5.09 2.71
CA LEU A 169 -15.61 -5.83 2.53
C LEU A 169 -16.79 -4.90 2.22
N THR A 170 -16.77 -3.67 2.75
CA THR A 170 -17.84 -2.69 2.56
C THR A 170 -17.68 -1.80 1.33
N ARG A 171 -16.69 -2.04 0.46
CA ARG A 171 -16.49 -1.24 -0.77
C ARG A 171 -17.37 -1.72 -1.93
N ALA A 172 -17.81 -2.95 -1.90
CA ALA A 172 -18.67 -3.51 -2.94
C ALA A 172 -20.13 -3.09 -2.71
N ARG A 173 -20.75 -2.51 -3.75
CA ARG A 173 -22.18 -2.23 -3.76
C ARG A 173 -23.00 -3.44 -4.17
N ASP A 174 -22.61 -4.11 -5.27
CA ASP A 174 -23.41 -5.18 -5.88
C ASP A 174 -22.77 -6.56 -5.69
N LYS A 175 -21.45 -6.70 -5.92
CA LYS A 175 -20.74 -7.99 -5.84
C LYS A 175 -19.35 -7.86 -5.28
N LEU A 176 -19.00 -8.75 -4.35
CA LEU A 176 -17.68 -8.90 -3.78
C LEU A 176 -17.10 -10.28 -4.11
N PHE A 177 -15.90 -10.30 -4.68
CA PHE A 177 -15.14 -11.52 -4.93
C PHE A 177 -13.89 -11.52 -4.04
N LEU A 178 -13.74 -12.57 -3.23
CA LEU A 178 -12.59 -12.79 -2.38
C LEU A 178 -11.67 -13.80 -3.06
N THR A 179 -10.42 -13.44 -3.30
CA THR A 179 -9.46 -14.32 -3.96
C THR A 179 -8.22 -14.50 -3.11
N GLY A 180 -7.84 -15.77 -2.93
CA GLY A 180 -6.69 -16.15 -2.14
C GLY A 180 -6.03 -17.39 -2.68
N PHE A 181 -4.80 -17.64 -2.24
CA PHE A 181 -4.00 -18.81 -2.59
C PHE A 181 -3.60 -19.54 -1.32
N VAL A 182 -3.83 -20.86 -1.28
CA VAL A 182 -3.44 -21.72 -0.17
C VAL A 182 -2.34 -22.67 -0.65
N LYS A 183 -1.17 -22.59 -0.04
CA LYS A 183 -0.05 -23.47 -0.35
C LYS A 183 -0.20 -24.77 0.45
N GLY A 184 -0.74 -25.80 -0.18
CA GLY A 184 -0.86 -27.14 0.38
C GLY A 184 -1.79 -27.21 1.60
N PHE A 185 -2.97 -27.73 1.45
CA PHE A 185 -3.90 -27.96 2.55
C PHE A 185 -3.41 -29.07 3.49
N LYS A 186 -2.66 -30.03 2.94
CA LYS A 186 -1.90 -31.05 3.69
C LYS A 186 -0.43 -30.95 3.34
N ASN A 187 0.43 -31.12 4.33
CA ASN A 187 1.88 -31.24 4.08
C ASN A 187 2.21 -32.61 3.43
N SER A 188 3.47 -32.80 3.00
CA SER A 188 3.97 -34.03 2.39
C SER A 188 3.83 -35.28 3.29
N VAL A 189 3.57 -35.14 4.56
CA VAL A 189 3.36 -36.20 5.55
C VAL A 189 1.86 -36.43 5.82
N GLY A 190 0.96 -35.75 5.11
CA GLY A 190 -0.49 -35.88 5.29
C GLY A 190 -1.06 -35.13 6.50
N LYS A 191 -0.26 -34.40 7.27
CA LYS A 191 -0.75 -33.51 8.33
C LYS A 191 -1.41 -32.28 7.74
N LEU A 192 -2.51 -31.85 8.38
CA LEU A 192 -3.16 -30.60 8.04
C LEU A 192 -2.18 -29.41 8.16
N SER A 193 -2.30 -28.45 7.27
CA SER A 193 -1.66 -27.15 7.45
C SER A 193 -2.29 -26.41 8.63
N SER A 194 -1.64 -25.34 9.10
CA SER A 194 -2.23 -24.47 10.15
C SER A 194 -3.65 -23.99 9.81
N LEU A 195 -3.92 -23.75 8.53
CA LEU A 195 -5.25 -23.40 8.05
C LEU A 195 -6.23 -24.58 8.15
N GLY A 196 -5.80 -25.78 7.86
CA GLY A 196 -6.63 -26.99 7.99
C GLY A 196 -6.97 -27.31 9.45
N GLU A 197 -6.04 -27.08 10.36
CA GLU A 197 -6.26 -27.22 11.80
C GLU A 197 -7.27 -26.15 12.29
N LEU A 198 -7.14 -24.94 11.80
CA LEU A 198 -8.08 -23.85 12.13
C LEU A 198 -9.51 -24.17 11.69
N ILE A 199 -9.69 -24.63 10.44
CA ILE A 199 -11.01 -25.03 9.92
C ILE A 199 -11.63 -26.14 10.79
N ASN A 200 -10.85 -27.14 11.19
CA ASN A 200 -11.36 -28.20 12.06
C ASN A 200 -11.75 -27.67 13.45
N ASN A 201 -10.98 -26.74 14.02
CA ASN A 201 -11.31 -26.13 15.32
C ASN A 201 -12.58 -25.29 15.25
N VAL A 202 -12.77 -24.54 14.16
CA VAL A 202 -13.97 -23.74 13.91
C VAL A 202 -15.19 -24.63 13.69
N ALA A 203 -15.07 -25.70 12.90
CA ALA A 203 -16.15 -26.66 12.67
C ALA A 203 -16.62 -27.37 13.96
N ALA A 204 -15.75 -27.50 14.96
CA ALA A 204 -16.10 -28.08 16.27
C ALA A 204 -16.95 -27.14 17.14
N VAL A 205 -17.10 -25.86 16.78
CA VAL A 205 -17.80 -24.80 17.55
C VAL A 205 -19.14 -24.40 16.87
N GLU A 206 -19.70 -25.28 16.05
CA GLU A 206 -20.95 -25.01 15.30
C GLU A 206 -22.05 -24.40 16.19
N GLY A 207 -22.55 -23.21 15.77
CA GLY A 207 -23.66 -22.51 16.41
C GLY A 207 -23.32 -21.69 17.68
N GLN A 208 -22.04 -21.58 18.08
CA GLN A 208 -21.59 -20.75 19.19
C GLN A 208 -20.70 -19.60 18.71
N GLN A 209 -20.62 -18.52 19.51
CA GLN A 209 -19.64 -17.47 19.25
C GLN A 209 -18.22 -18.04 19.38
N LEU A 210 -17.39 -17.79 18.37
CA LEU A 210 -15.99 -18.19 18.41
C LEU A 210 -15.28 -17.58 19.61
N PRO A 211 -14.52 -18.37 20.39
CA PRO A 211 -13.70 -17.85 21.46
C PRO A 211 -12.70 -16.79 20.95
N THR A 212 -12.48 -15.75 21.74
CA THR A 212 -11.61 -14.64 21.36
C THR A 212 -10.16 -15.09 21.10
N ASP A 213 -9.71 -16.12 21.79
CA ASP A 213 -8.38 -16.70 21.60
C ASP A 213 -8.19 -17.32 20.21
N ILE A 214 -9.21 -17.96 19.65
CA ILE A 214 -9.17 -18.46 18.26
C ILE A 214 -9.07 -17.30 17.28
N ILE A 215 -9.90 -16.26 17.45
CA ILE A 215 -9.89 -15.08 16.57
C ILE A 215 -8.53 -14.37 16.61
N THR A 216 -7.92 -14.26 17.79
CA THR A 216 -6.62 -13.59 17.95
C THR A 216 -5.43 -14.41 17.43
N GLN A 217 -5.57 -15.71 17.20
CA GLN A 217 -4.52 -16.54 16.58
C GLN A 217 -4.37 -16.31 15.08
N ALA A 218 -5.38 -15.77 14.42
CA ALA A 218 -5.33 -15.47 13.00
C ALA A 218 -4.20 -14.48 12.65
N ASN A 219 -3.54 -14.76 11.53
CA ASN A 219 -2.43 -13.95 11.02
C ASN A 219 -2.64 -13.51 9.56
N THR A 220 -3.80 -13.84 8.98
CA THR A 220 -4.19 -13.50 7.61
C THR A 220 -5.68 -13.15 7.57
N TYR A 221 -6.08 -12.36 6.57
CA TYR A 221 -7.51 -12.11 6.31
C TYR A 221 -8.26 -13.40 5.96
N LEU A 222 -7.60 -14.32 5.24
CA LEU A 222 -8.21 -15.60 4.87
C LEU A 222 -8.62 -16.41 6.11
N GLU A 223 -7.79 -16.44 7.15
CA GLU A 223 -8.10 -17.11 8.40
C GLU A 223 -9.34 -16.53 9.05
N TRP A 224 -9.48 -15.20 9.13
CA TRP A 224 -10.71 -14.56 9.66
C TRP A 224 -11.96 -14.77 8.80
N LEU A 225 -11.80 -14.88 7.48
CA LEU A 225 -12.93 -15.10 6.56
C LEU A 225 -13.46 -16.55 6.58
N ILE A 226 -12.67 -17.49 7.11
CA ILE A 226 -13.04 -18.90 7.24
C ILE A 226 -13.62 -19.20 8.64
N MET A 227 -13.30 -18.39 9.63
CA MET A 227 -13.88 -18.44 10.99
C MET A 227 -15.34 -18.04 11.00
#